data_aa578ee49f2b046a8dd227ccda4ea342
#
_entry.id   aa578ee49f2b046a8dd227ccda4ea342
#
_cell.length_a   1.000
_cell.length_b   1.000
_cell.length_c   1.000
_cell.angle_alpha   90.00
_cell.angle_beta   90.00
_cell.angle_gamma   90.00
#
_symmetry.space_group_name_H-M   'P 1'
#
loop_
_entity.id
_entity.type
_entity.pdbx_description
1 polymer ?
#
loop_
_entity_poly.entity_id
_entity_poly.type
_entity_poly.pdbx_seq_one_letter_code
_entity_poly.pdbx_strand_id
1 'polypeptide(L)'
;MEIKQHGSSDYPFQYYYDNLELFDFHCIEWHWHREFEFLYVESGQVTCGIGEKQIILSEGEAIFINSKILHRFYASSSGIIPNFVCMPEFIAPENSLIYKKYILPIISSNIYFQRFQTDELWQTKIIQTMIKIMEIQGNEKIRELATLALMQDLWLTFYENVKLSDKGDVQTVDEVAQKRVQLIMQYIHENYNRNLSLDEIASHIGISKSTALNLFHRFLHTTPVNYLIGYRLQAASWLLKNTNKKVKTIAYESGFHNVDYFCRLFKKRYHL
;
A
#
# COMPACT_ATOMS: atom_id res chain seq x y z
N MET A 1 1.17 1.72 9.32
CA MET A 1 0.90 0.29 9.11
C MET A 1 -0.59 0.15 8.93
N GLU A 2 -1.01 -0.53 7.92
CA GLU A 2 -2.42 -0.88 7.79
C GLU A 2 -2.78 -1.81 8.95
N ILE A 3 -3.87 -1.48 9.67
CA ILE A 3 -4.32 -2.29 10.82
C ILE A 3 -5.09 -3.53 10.33
N LYS A 4 -5.44 -3.56 9.04
CA LYS A 4 -6.19 -4.63 8.42
C LYS A 4 -5.31 -5.90 8.34
N GLN A 5 -5.77 -6.97 8.93
CA GLN A 5 -5.19 -8.28 8.74
C GLN A 5 -5.64 -8.83 7.39
N HIS A 6 -4.71 -9.16 6.52
CA HIS A 6 -4.98 -9.78 5.23
C HIS A 6 -4.93 -11.30 5.36
N GLY A 7 -6.02 -11.96 4.98
CA GLY A 7 -6.17 -13.40 5.17
C GLY A 7 -6.39 -13.81 6.63
N SER A 8 -6.07 -15.04 6.96
CA SER A 8 -6.13 -15.60 8.31
C SER A 8 -4.76 -16.09 8.77
N SER A 9 -4.64 -16.43 10.08
CA SER A 9 -3.42 -17.07 10.59
C SER A 9 -3.07 -18.38 9.90
N ASP A 10 -4.09 -19.11 9.46
CA ASP A 10 -3.95 -20.43 8.85
C ASP A 10 -3.81 -20.37 7.33
N TYR A 11 -4.25 -19.27 6.74
CA TYR A 11 -4.16 -18.98 5.31
C TYR A 11 -3.84 -17.50 5.10
N PRO A 12 -2.56 -17.11 5.20
CA PRO A 12 -2.12 -15.70 5.16
C PRO A 12 -1.98 -15.20 3.72
N PHE A 13 -3.09 -15.29 2.97
CA PHE A 13 -3.28 -14.85 1.59
C PHE A 13 -4.65 -14.20 1.47
N GLN A 14 -4.74 -13.08 0.73
CA GLN A 14 -6.01 -12.42 0.44
C GLN A 14 -6.01 -11.88 -0.99
N TYR A 15 -7.09 -12.16 -1.70
CA TYR A 15 -7.39 -11.60 -3.01
C TYR A 15 -8.37 -10.44 -2.89
N TYR A 16 -8.17 -9.41 -3.68
CA TYR A 16 -9.05 -8.25 -3.83
C TYR A 16 -9.33 -8.00 -5.30
N TYR A 17 -10.55 -7.58 -5.61
CA TYR A 17 -10.94 -7.09 -6.92
C TYR A 17 -11.35 -5.63 -6.76
N ASP A 18 -10.36 -4.76 -6.86
CA ASP A 18 -10.54 -3.34 -6.56
C ASP A 18 -10.86 -2.55 -7.84
N ASN A 19 -12.01 -1.86 -7.81
CA ASN A 19 -12.35 -0.81 -8.78
C ASN A 19 -12.08 0.54 -8.10
N LEU A 20 -11.10 1.29 -8.58
CA LEU A 20 -10.71 2.57 -8.01
C LEU A 20 -11.82 3.63 -8.03
N GLU A 21 -12.82 3.52 -8.92
CA GLU A 21 -13.99 4.41 -8.92
C GLU A 21 -14.82 4.34 -7.62
N LEU A 22 -14.76 3.21 -6.90
CA LEU A 22 -15.47 3.00 -5.65
C LEU A 22 -14.75 3.60 -4.44
N PHE A 23 -13.50 4.00 -4.61
CA PHE A 23 -12.70 4.62 -3.57
C PHE A 23 -12.80 6.15 -3.62
N ASP A 24 -12.78 6.79 -2.46
CA ASP A 24 -12.73 8.25 -2.38
C ASP A 24 -11.51 8.77 -3.19
N PHE A 25 -11.76 9.70 -4.13
CA PHE A 25 -10.74 10.26 -5.03
C PHE A 25 -10.08 9.26 -5.98
N HIS A 26 -10.71 8.14 -6.26
CA HIS A 26 -10.18 7.04 -7.07
C HIS A 26 -8.77 6.61 -6.58
N CYS A 27 -8.60 6.54 -5.25
CA CYS A 27 -7.31 6.38 -4.62
C CYS A 27 -7.36 5.40 -3.44
N ILE A 28 -6.47 4.41 -3.45
CA ILE A 28 -6.05 3.68 -2.26
C ILE A 28 -4.88 4.46 -1.69
N GLU A 29 -5.11 5.14 -0.56
CA GLU A 29 -4.17 6.08 0.04
C GLU A 29 -2.88 5.41 0.54
N TRP A 30 -1.87 6.20 0.86
CA TRP A 30 -0.58 5.74 1.34
C TRP A 30 -0.70 4.80 2.53
N HIS A 31 -0.18 3.55 2.34
CA HIS A 31 -0.16 2.50 3.34
C HIS A 31 1.07 1.60 3.18
N TRP A 32 1.27 0.70 4.11
CA TRP A 32 2.27 -0.35 4.05
C TRP A 32 1.84 -1.51 4.95
N HIS A 33 2.24 -2.71 4.58
CA HIS A 33 1.96 -3.95 5.29
C HIS A 33 3.14 -4.91 5.21
N ARG A 34 3.08 -6.02 5.93
CA ARG A 34 4.15 -7.02 5.96
C ARG A 34 4.11 -7.97 4.78
N GLU A 35 2.99 -8.09 4.16
CA GLU A 35 2.75 -8.95 3.00
C GLU A 35 3.52 -8.46 1.78
N PHE A 36 3.80 -9.39 0.87
CA PHE A 36 4.05 -9.09 -0.54
C PHE A 36 2.75 -8.71 -1.21
N GLU A 37 2.78 -7.79 -2.13
CA GLU A 37 1.63 -7.44 -2.95
C GLU A 37 1.92 -7.64 -4.43
N PHE A 38 0.97 -8.23 -5.13
CA PHE A 38 0.96 -8.42 -6.57
C PHE A 38 -0.32 -7.81 -7.13
N LEU A 39 -0.17 -6.79 -7.97
CA LEU A 39 -1.27 -6.06 -8.57
C LEU A 39 -1.18 -6.16 -10.08
N TYR A 40 -2.33 -6.39 -10.72
CA TYR A 40 -2.51 -6.41 -12.17
C TYR A 40 -3.48 -5.31 -12.58
N VAL A 41 -3.19 -4.59 -13.68
CA VAL A 41 -4.11 -3.61 -14.25
C VAL A 41 -4.98 -4.30 -15.29
N GLU A 42 -6.22 -4.63 -14.90
CA GLU A 42 -7.18 -5.29 -15.79
C GLU A 42 -7.79 -4.29 -16.78
N SER A 43 -8.00 -3.05 -16.36
CA SER A 43 -8.44 -1.98 -17.26
C SER A 43 -8.03 -0.59 -16.78
N GLY A 44 -7.84 0.32 -17.72
CA GLY A 44 -7.51 1.71 -17.48
C GLY A 44 -6.00 1.95 -17.29
N GLN A 45 -5.69 3.08 -16.66
CA GLN A 45 -4.32 3.47 -16.33
C GLN A 45 -4.24 3.87 -14.86
N VAL A 46 -3.29 3.27 -14.15
CA VAL A 46 -3.12 3.43 -12.71
C VAL A 46 -1.73 3.97 -12.40
N THR A 47 -1.66 4.97 -11.53
CA THR A 47 -0.38 5.42 -11.00
C THR A 47 -0.13 4.77 -9.66
N CYS A 48 0.98 4.07 -9.55
CA CYS A 48 1.49 3.51 -8.31
C CYS A 48 2.56 4.45 -7.75
N GLY A 49 2.29 5.03 -6.57
CA GLY A 49 3.31 5.75 -5.80
C GLY A 49 4.06 4.76 -4.92
N ILE A 50 5.38 4.68 -5.01
CA ILE A 50 6.23 3.81 -4.19
C ILE A 50 7.41 4.62 -3.67
N GLY A 51 7.37 4.90 -2.36
CA GLY A 51 8.34 5.83 -1.79
C GLY A 51 8.31 7.18 -2.53
N GLU A 52 9.44 7.56 -3.12
CA GLU A 52 9.57 8.83 -3.88
C GLU A 52 9.16 8.73 -5.35
N LYS A 53 8.86 7.52 -5.83
CA LYS A 53 8.60 7.28 -7.25
C LYS A 53 7.13 7.22 -7.56
N GLN A 54 6.81 7.61 -8.78
CA GLN A 54 5.51 7.41 -9.40
C GLN A 54 5.69 6.55 -10.65
N ILE A 55 4.98 5.43 -10.70
CA ILE A 55 5.04 4.46 -11.79
C ILE A 55 3.66 4.40 -12.40
N ILE A 56 3.58 4.70 -13.69
CA ILE A 56 2.33 4.58 -14.44
C ILE A 56 2.27 3.15 -14.98
N LEU A 57 1.20 2.45 -14.63
CA LEU A 57 0.87 1.12 -15.11
C LEU A 57 -0.30 1.22 -16.08
N SER A 58 -0.17 0.60 -17.22
CA SER A 58 -1.22 0.51 -18.23
C SER A 58 -1.93 -0.85 -18.15
N GLU A 59 -3.08 -0.94 -18.80
CA GLU A 59 -3.80 -2.20 -18.96
C GLU A 59 -2.88 -3.34 -19.49
N GLY A 60 -2.96 -4.50 -18.87
CA GLY A 60 -2.12 -5.66 -19.17
C GLY A 60 -0.80 -5.69 -18.41
N GLU A 61 -0.44 -4.66 -17.68
CA GLU A 61 0.78 -4.61 -16.87
C GLU A 61 0.51 -5.02 -15.42
N ALA A 62 1.56 -5.44 -14.74
CA ALA A 62 1.49 -5.81 -13.34
C ALA A 62 2.68 -5.26 -12.55
N ILE A 63 2.57 -5.30 -11.22
CA ILE A 63 3.63 -4.90 -10.32
C ILE A 63 3.67 -5.79 -9.10
N PHE A 64 4.87 -6.14 -8.67
CA PHE A 64 5.19 -6.68 -7.36
C PHE A 64 5.64 -5.55 -6.45
N ILE A 65 5.16 -5.53 -5.21
CA ILE A 65 5.62 -4.64 -4.15
C ILE A 65 6.12 -5.49 -2.99
N ASN A 66 7.34 -5.18 -2.56
CA ASN A 66 8.00 -5.92 -1.48
C ASN A 66 7.41 -5.57 -0.11
N SER A 67 7.66 -6.43 0.87
CA SER A 67 7.23 -6.28 2.26
C SER A 67 7.63 -4.92 2.86
N LYS A 68 6.70 -4.30 3.58
CA LYS A 68 6.89 -3.03 4.32
C LYS A 68 7.18 -1.80 3.47
N ILE A 69 7.01 -1.86 2.17
CA ILE A 69 7.21 -0.71 1.30
C ILE A 69 6.00 0.21 1.36
N LEU A 70 6.25 1.50 1.54
CA LEU A 70 5.22 2.54 1.52
C LEU A 70 4.74 2.77 0.09
N HIS A 71 3.45 2.57 -0.16
CA HIS A 71 2.87 2.67 -1.50
C HIS A 71 1.43 3.19 -1.48
N ARG A 72 0.93 3.60 -2.64
CA ARG A 72 -0.46 3.97 -2.91
C ARG A 72 -0.81 3.70 -4.37
N PHE A 73 -2.12 3.59 -4.66
CA PHE A 73 -2.63 3.47 -6.03
C PHE A 73 -3.69 4.52 -6.29
N TYR A 74 -3.64 5.16 -7.46
CA TYR A 74 -4.69 6.09 -7.86
C TYR A 74 -4.84 6.13 -9.38
N ALA A 75 -6.04 6.47 -9.83
CA ALA A 75 -6.35 6.67 -11.24
C ALA A 75 -6.93 8.06 -11.47
N SER A 76 -6.66 8.64 -12.65
CA SER A 76 -7.26 9.92 -13.05
C SER A 76 -8.72 9.80 -13.49
N SER A 77 -9.12 8.58 -13.90
CA SER A 77 -10.47 8.26 -14.33
C SER A 77 -10.90 6.92 -13.73
N SER A 78 -10.96 5.87 -14.52
CA SER A 78 -11.26 4.50 -14.07
C SER A 78 -10.00 3.66 -14.00
N GLY A 79 -10.01 2.66 -13.11
CA GLY A 79 -8.94 1.67 -13.01
C GLY A 79 -9.45 0.44 -12.25
N ILE A 80 -9.41 -0.71 -12.89
CA ILE A 80 -9.69 -2.00 -12.25
C ILE A 80 -8.37 -2.71 -12.00
N ILE A 81 -8.09 -2.97 -10.73
CA ILE A 81 -6.80 -3.47 -10.25
C ILE A 81 -6.99 -4.70 -9.35
N PRO A 82 -7.34 -5.86 -9.92
CA PRO A 82 -7.28 -7.09 -9.14
C PRO A 82 -5.86 -7.27 -8.58
N ASN A 83 -5.81 -7.60 -7.29
CA ASN A 83 -4.56 -7.74 -6.57
C ASN A 83 -4.65 -8.84 -5.53
N PHE A 84 -3.52 -9.34 -5.10
CA PHE A 84 -3.45 -10.22 -3.95
C PHE A 84 -2.24 -9.90 -3.10
N VAL A 85 -2.44 -10.08 -1.81
CA VAL A 85 -1.40 -9.92 -0.80
C VAL A 85 -1.18 -11.24 -0.09
N CYS A 86 0.07 -11.56 0.20
CA CYS A 86 0.40 -12.76 0.97
C CYS A 86 1.59 -12.52 1.90
N MET A 87 1.52 -13.09 3.10
CA MET A 87 2.70 -13.15 3.95
C MET A 87 3.82 -13.93 3.25
N PRO A 88 5.08 -13.53 3.37
CA PRO A 88 6.21 -14.29 2.83
C PRO A 88 6.20 -15.77 3.28
N GLU A 89 5.74 -16.03 4.50
CA GLU A 89 5.61 -17.35 5.10
C GLU A 89 4.56 -18.24 4.41
N PHE A 90 3.66 -17.65 3.60
CA PHE A 90 2.72 -18.39 2.76
C PHE A 90 3.44 -19.22 1.69
N ILE A 91 4.53 -18.70 1.13
CA ILE A 91 5.32 -19.39 0.09
C ILE A 91 6.12 -20.54 0.71
N ALA A 92 6.72 -20.30 1.88
CA ALA A 92 7.44 -21.32 2.65
C ALA A 92 7.61 -20.87 4.12
N PRO A 93 7.54 -21.79 5.10
CA PRO A 93 7.73 -21.47 6.51
C PRO A 93 9.06 -20.78 6.80
N GLU A 94 9.05 -19.77 7.67
CA GLU A 94 10.20 -18.92 8.00
C GLU A 94 11.44 -19.70 8.47
N ASN A 95 11.23 -20.81 9.16
CA ASN A 95 12.32 -21.68 9.63
C ASN A 95 12.88 -22.63 8.55
N SER A 96 12.26 -22.69 7.35
CA SER A 96 12.66 -23.58 6.26
C SER A 96 13.92 -23.12 5.53
N LEU A 97 14.60 -24.06 4.85
CA LEU A 97 15.69 -23.75 3.95
C LEU A 97 15.22 -22.89 2.76
N ILE A 98 14.00 -23.16 2.25
CA ILE A 98 13.42 -22.42 1.13
C ILE A 98 13.27 -20.95 1.48
N TYR A 99 12.69 -20.63 2.64
CA TYR A 99 12.53 -19.26 3.08
C TYR A 99 13.88 -18.54 3.19
N LYS A 100 14.81 -19.13 3.91
CA LYS A 100 16.15 -18.55 4.17
C LYS A 100 16.94 -18.29 2.89
N LYS A 101 16.81 -19.20 1.91
CA LYS A 101 17.61 -19.15 0.68
C LYS A 101 16.97 -18.33 -0.44
N TYR A 102 15.64 -18.32 -0.56
CA TYR A 102 14.94 -17.77 -1.71
C TYR A 102 13.94 -16.66 -1.42
N ILE A 103 13.50 -16.50 -0.17
CA ILE A 103 12.52 -15.47 0.20
C ILE A 103 13.20 -14.35 0.98
N LEU A 104 13.92 -14.67 2.03
CA LEU A 104 14.59 -13.68 2.88
C LEU A 104 15.55 -12.76 2.10
N PRO A 105 16.33 -13.23 1.09
CA PRO A 105 17.16 -12.33 0.28
C PRO A 105 16.36 -11.27 -0.48
N ILE A 106 15.17 -11.61 -0.98
CA ILE A 106 14.29 -10.62 -1.65
C ILE A 106 13.75 -9.60 -0.64
N ILE A 107 13.27 -10.06 0.52
CA ILE A 107 12.78 -9.16 1.60
C ILE A 107 13.88 -8.17 2.02
N SER A 108 15.14 -8.64 2.11
CA SER A 108 16.28 -7.85 2.55
C SER A 108 17.02 -7.14 1.42
N SER A 109 16.52 -7.25 0.19
CA SER A 109 17.12 -6.63 -0.97
C SER A 109 16.67 -5.18 -1.15
N ASN A 110 17.32 -4.50 -2.07
CA ASN A 110 16.91 -3.18 -2.54
C ASN A 110 15.81 -3.24 -3.63
N ILE A 111 15.19 -4.41 -3.85
CA ILE A 111 14.06 -4.58 -4.75
C ILE A 111 12.81 -4.18 -3.98
N TYR A 112 12.43 -2.91 -4.06
CA TYR A 112 11.21 -2.40 -3.42
C TYR A 112 9.96 -2.74 -4.21
N PHE A 113 10.10 -2.83 -5.54
CA PHE A 113 9.07 -3.23 -6.48
C PHE A 113 9.69 -3.78 -7.76
N GLN A 114 8.89 -4.53 -8.53
CA GLN A 114 9.21 -4.96 -9.88
C GLN A 114 7.97 -4.78 -10.76
N ARG A 115 8.08 -3.95 -11.81
CA ARG A 115 7.06 -3.85 -12.86
C ARG A 115 7.21 -5.03 -13.81
N PHE A 116 6.08 -5.59 -14.25
CA PHE A 116 6.01 -6.63 -15.26
C PHE A 116 5.27 -6.12 -16.49
N GLN A 117 5.89 -6.35 -17.64
CA GLN A 117 5.38 -5.99 -18.96
C GLN A 117 5.43 -7.23 -19.87
N THR A 118 4.82 -7.16 -21.05
CA THR A 118 4.70 -8.34 -21.92
C THR A 118 5.83 -8.48 -22.94
N ASP A 119 6.83 -7.63 -22.88
CA ASP A 119 7.99 -7.61 -23.79
C ASP A 119 9.06 -8.67 -23.47
N GLU A 120 9.06 -9.22 -22.25
CA GLU A 120 9.94 -10.32 -21.85
C GLU A 120 9.14 -11.58 -21.47
N LEU A 121 9.55 -12.76 -21.94
CA LEU A 121 8.84 -14.01 -21.75
C LEU A 121 8.60 -14.38 -20.29
N TRP A 122 9.58 -14.15 -19.41
CA TRP A 122 9.44 -14.44 -17.99
C TRP A 122 8.44 -13.51 -17.29
N GLN A 123 8.38 -12.23 -17.70
CA GLN A 123 7.41 -11.28 -17.18
C GLN A 123 6.00 -11.63 -17.66
N THR A 124 5.84 -12.01 -18.92
CA THR A 124 4.57 -12.54 -19.45
C THR A 124 4.13 -13.76 -18.66
N LYS A 125 5.05 -14.71 -18.33
CA LYS A 125 4.73 -15.89 -17.52
C LYS A 125 4.27 -15.47 -16.11
N ILE A 126 4.91 -14.48 -15.47
CA ILE A 126 4.48 -13.93 -14.17
C ILE A 126 3.04 -13.41 -14.25
N ILE A 127 2.74 -12.54 -15.23
CA ILE A 127 1.40 -11.97 -15.43
C ILE A 127 0.35 -13.07 -15.62
N GLN A 128 0.63 -14.05 -16.47
CA GLN A 128 -0.28 -15.19 -16.70
C GLN A 128 -0.50 -16.02 -15.42
N THR A 129 0.54 -16.23 -14.62
CA THR A 129 0.40 -16.94 -13.35
C THR A 129 -0.39 -16.13 -12.33
N MET A 130 -0.21 -14.81 -12.29
CA MET A 130 -1.04 -13.91 -11.46
C MET A 130 -2.52 -14.01 -11.84
N ILE A 131 -2.85 -13.95 -13.14
CA ILE A 131 -4.23 -14.09 -13.62
C ILE A 131 -4.81 -15.44 -13.19
N LYS A 132 -4.07 -16.55 -13.33
CA LYS A 132 -4.52 -17.87 -12.86
C LYS A 132 -4.78 -17.91 -11.35
N ILE A 133 -3.92 -17.25 -10.55
CA ILE A 133 -4.12 -17.13 -9.10
C ILE A 133 -5.43 -16.38 -8.80
N MET A 134 -5.74 -15.32 -9.54
CA MET A 134 -6.97 -14.55 -9.39
C MET A 134 -8.21 -15.35 -9.79
N GLU A 135 -8.16 -16.04 -10.92
CA GLU A 135 -9.27 -16.88 -11.43
C GLU A 135 -9.62 -18.04 -10.49
N ILE A 136 -8.60 -18.70 -9.89
CA ILE A 136 -8.83 -19.85 -9.01
C ILE A 136 -9.56 -19.48 -7.71
N GLN A 137 -9.60 -18.18 -7.33
CA GLN A 137 -10.27 -17.72 -6.10
C GLN A 137 -11.77 -18.05 -6.08
N GLY A 138 -12.40 -18.21 -7.23
CA GLY A 138 -13.79 -18.66 -7.36
C GLY A 138 -14.01 -20.17 -7.15
N ASN A 139 -12.95 -20.97 -7.06
CA ASN A 139 -13.05 -22.44 -6.93
C ASN A 139 -12.81 -22.90 -5.48
N GLU A 140 -13.88 -22.94 -4.69
CA GLU A 140 -13.81 -23.29 -3.26
C GLU A 140 -13.22 -24.68 -2.96
N LYS A 141 -13.24 -25.59 -3.94
CA LYS A 141 -12.79 -26.98 -3.72
C LYS A 141 -11.27 -27.11 -3.62
N ILE A 142 -10.52 -26.31 -4.38
CA ILE A 142 -9.07 -26.47 -4.53
C ILE A 142 -8.30 -25.17 -4.37
N ARG A 143 -8.99 -24.06 -4.08
CA ARG A 143 -8.47 -22.70 -4.07
C ARG A 143 -7.17 -22.59 -3.27
N GLU A 144 -7.17 -23.02 -2.02
CA GLU A 144 -6.04 -22.85 -1.11
C GLU A 144 -4.79 -23.59 -1.61
N LEU A 145 -4.94 -24.85 -2.02
CA LEU A 145 -3.82 -25.68 -2.49
C LEU A 145 -3.32 -25.22 -3.86
N ALA A 146 -4.24 -24.87 -4.78
CA ALA A 146 -3.88 -24.39 -6.10
C ALA A 146 -3.21 -23.03 -6.05
N THR A 147 -3.68 -22.12 -5.19
CA THR A 147 -3.05 -20.81 -4.95
C THR A 147 -1.62 -20.99 -4.46
N LEU A 148 -1.38 -21.87 -3.48
CA LEU A 148 -0.03 -22.13 -2.98
C LEU A 148 0.90 -22.65 -4.07
N ALA A 149 0.45 -23.63 -4.86
CA ALA A 149 1.24 -24.20 -5.95
C ALA A 149 1.60 -23.15 -7.02
N LEU A 150 0.62 -22.33 -7.41
CA LEU A 150 0.83 -21.24 -8.37
C LEU A 150 1.75 -20.14 -7.79
N MET A 151 1.63 -19.80 -6.51
CA MET A 151 2.52 -18.85 -5.85
C MET A 151 3.96 -19.34 -5.83
N GLN A 152 4.19 -20.62 -5.63
CA GLN A 152 5.55 -21.22 -5.68
C GLN A 152 6.13 -21.19 -7.09
N ASP A 153 5.34 -21.49 -8.16
CA ASP A 153 5.78 -21.35 -9.56
C ASP A 153 6.07 -19.88 -9.93
N LEU A 154 5.19 -18.96 -9.52
CA LEU A 154 5.40 -17.51 -9.68
C LEU A 154 6.71 -17.08 -9.03
N TRP A 155 6.91 -17.46 -7.76
CA TRP A 155 8.09 -17.07 -6.99
C TRP A 155 9.37 -17.65 -7.57
N LEU A 156 9.35 -18.91 -8.03
CA LEU A 156 10.48 -19.53 -8.73
C LEU A 156 10.85 -18.73 -9.99
N THR A 157 9.86 -18.44 -10.84
CA THR A 157 10.06 -17.64 -12.06
C THR A 157 10.61 -16.25 -11.74
N PHE A 158 10.07 -15.60 -10.70
CA PHE A 158 10.52 -14.28 -10.24
C PHE A 158 11.98 -14.33 -9.76
N TYR A 159 12.31 -15.26 -8.86
CA TYR A 159 13.65 -15.38 -8.27
C TYR A 159 14.75 -15.70 -9.30
N GLU A 160 14.45 -16.52 -10.31
CA GLU A 160 15.41 -16.86 -11.37
C GLU A 160 15.77 -15.69 -12.28
N ASN A 161 14.87 -14.71 -12.42
CA ASN A 161 15.02 -13.64 -13.41
C ASN A 161 15.27 -12.27 -12.77
N VAL A 162 14.88 -12.08 -11.50
CA VAL A 162 15.14 -10.81 -10.82
C VAL A 162 16.63 -10.68 -10.52
N LYS A 163 17.20 -9.54 -10.86
CA LYS A 163 18.63 -9.27 -10.59
C LYS A 163 18.76 -8.80 -9.13
N LEU A 164 19.23 -9.69 -8.29
CA LEU A 164 19.76 -9.31 -6.98
C LEU A 164 21.10 -8.62 -7.22
N SER A 165 21.10 -7.31 -7.49
CA SER A 165 22.35 -6.58 -7.72
C SER A 165 23.15 -6.47 -6.41
N ASP A 166 24.40 -6.90 -6.43
CA ASP A 166 25.39 -6.45 -5.46
C ASP A 166 25.50 -4.92 -5.59
N LYS A 167 25.11 -4.24 -4.55
CA LYS A 167 25.31 -2.81 -4.16
C LYS A 167 25.92 -1.82 -5.19
N GLY A 168 25.47 -1.75 -6.45
CA GLY A 168 26.11 -0.86 -7.42
C GLY A 168 25.16 0.08 -8.18
N ASP A 169 23.98 -0.38 -8.60
CA ASP A 169 23.10 0.37 -9.51
C ASP A 169 21.64 0.45 -9.06
N VAL A 170 21.34 0.19 -7.80
CA VAL A 170 19.98 0.20 -7.29
C VAL A 170 19.65 1.57 -6.77
N GLN A 171 18.58 2.12 -7.30
CA GLN A 171 17.92 3.32 -6.79
C GLN A 171 17.47 3.05 -5.34
N THR A 172 18.36 3.29 -4.40
CA THR A 172 18.09 3.11 -2.97
C THR A 172 16.96 4.04 -2.56
N VAL A 173 15.81 3.47 -2.20
CA VAL A 173 14.90 4.18 -1.29
C VAL A 173 15.69 4.34 0.01
N ASP A 174 15.71 5.53 0.54
CA ASP A 174 16.30 5.79 1.83
C ASP A 174 15.43 5.09 2.90
N GLU A 175 15.78 3.84 3.25
CA GLU A 175 15.01 3.01 4.19
C GLU A 175 14.82 3.70 5.53
N VAL A 176 15.83 4.44 5.97
CA VAL A 176 15.77 5.19 7.23
C VAL A 176 14.75 6.32 7.11
N ALA A 177 14.75 7.02 5.98
CA ALA A 177 13.79 8.08 5.71
C ALA A 177 12.37 7.52 5.57
N GLN A 178 12.18 6.44 4.82
CA GLN A 178 10.87 5.77 4.70
C GLN A 178 10.34 5.34 6.06
N LYS A 179 11.17 4.69 6.88
CA LYS A 179 10.79 4.26 8.23
C LYS A 179 10.38 5.43 9.12
N ARG A 180 11.07 6.57 9.01
CA ARG A 180 10.68 7.79 9.72
C ARG A 180 9.31 8.32 9.27
N VAL A 181 9.05 8.33 7.96
CA VAL A 181 7.72 8.71 7.43
C VAL A 181 6.64 7.78 7.97
N GLN A 182 6.87 6.46 7.93
CA GLN A 182 5.94 5.46 8.47
C GLN A 182 5.66 5.67 9.96
N LEU A 183 6.67 5.95 10.77
CA LEU A 183 6.50 6.26 12.20
C LEU A 183 5.67 7.53 12.44
N ILE A 184 5.91 8.59 11.64
CA ILE A 184 5.08 9.81 11.71
C ILE A 184 3.63 9.50 11.33
N MET A 185 3.40 8.78 10.24
CA MET A 185 2.06 8.39 9.80
C MET A 185 1.34 7.56 10.87
N GLN A 186 2.02 6.57 11.45
CA GLN A 186 1.47 5.77 12.53
C GLN A 186 1.08 6.63 13.74
N TYR A 187 1.95 7.51 14.16
CA TYR A 187 1.66 8.42 15.27
C TYR A 187 0.45 9.32 15.00
N ILE A 188 0.34 9.83 13.77
CA ILE A 188 -0.84 10.60 13.33
C ILE A 188 -2.10 9.74 13.40
N HIS A 189 -2.06 8.50 12.89
CA HIS A 189 -3.22 7.60 12.89
C HIS A 189 -3.70 7.23 14.30
N GLU A 190 -2.78 7.06 15.24
CA GLU A 190 -3.11 6.75 16.64
C GLU A 190 -3.64 7.94 17.42
N ASN A 191 -3.36 9.17 16.94
CA ASN A 191 -3.62 10.39 17.70
C ASN A 191 -4.40 11.47 16.94
N TYR A 192 -4.96 11.16 15.76
CA TYR A 192 -5.58 12.16 14.88
C TYR A 192 -6.74 12.93 15.50
N ASN A 193 -7.45 12.33 16.45
CA ASN A 193 -8.64 12.90 17.10
C ASN A 193 -8.34 13.95 18.17
N ARG A 194 -7.07 14.11 18.58
CA ARG A 194 -6.63 15.13 19.55
C ARG A 194 -5.89 16.26 18.88
N ASN A 195 -5.61 17.32 19.61
CA ASN A 195 -4.81 18.43 19.08
C ASN A 195 -3.36 17.99 18.90
N LEU A 196 -2.91 17.92 17.64
CA LEU A 196 -1.56 17.57 17.25
C LEU A 196 -0.87 18.74 16.57
N SER A 197 0.27 19.17 17.09
CA SER A 197 1.14 20.16 16.46
C SER A 197 2.25 19.46 15.64
N LEU A 198 2.79 20.18 14.65
CA LEU A 198 3.96 19.71 13.90
C LEU A 198 5.17 19.46 14.80
N ASP A 199 5.32 20.25 15.86
CA ASP A 199 6.38 20.11 16.85
C ASP A 199 6.29 18.78 17.59
N GLU A 200 5.09 18.47 18.06
CA GLU A 200 4.81 17.22 18.75
C GLU A 200 5.04 16.01 17.84
N ILE A 201 4.53 16.07 16.61
CA ILE A 201 4.72 15.01 15.61
C ILE A 201 6.21 14.75 15.35
N ALA A 202 7.01 15.80 15.14
CA ALA A 202 8.44 15.68 14.87
C ALA A 202 9.22 15.17 16.10
N SER A 203 8.89 15.72 17.29
CA SER A 203 9.55 15.35 18.55
C SER A 203 9.30 13.90 18.94
N HIS A 204 8.13 13.32 18.59
CA HIS A 204 7.80 11.93 18.90
C HIS A 204 8.84 10.94 18.35
N ILE A 205 9.40 11.23 17.18
CA ILE A 205 10.44 10.37 16.57
C ILE A 205 11.85 10.97 16.65
N GLY A 206 12.03 12.03 17.44
CA GLY A 206 13.34 12.64 17.69
C GLY A 206 13.94 13.39 16.50
N ILE A 207 13.12 14.04 15.65
CA ILE A 207 13.61 14.84 14.52
C ILE A 207 13.12 16.29 14.59
N SER A 208 13.76 17.17 13.81
CA SER A 208 13.30 18.55 13.69
C SER A 208 12.05 18.69 12.83
N LYS A 209 11.27 19.78 13.02
CA LYS A 209 10.12 20.12 12.15
C LYS A 209 10.50 20.18 10.68
N SER A 210 11.63 20.79 10.35
CA SER A 210 12.13 20.89 8.97
C SER A 210 12.42 19.52 8.37
N THR A 211 13.01 18.61 9.14
CA THR A 211 13.21 17.22 8.71
C THR A 211 11.87 16.52 8.44
N ALA A 212 10.89 16.65 9.32
CA ALA A 212 9.56 16.06 9.14
C ALA A 212 8.87 16.61 7.88
N LEU A 213 8.93 17.93 7.65
CA LEU A 213 8.40 18.56 6.44
C LEU A 213 9.08 18.03 5.17
N ASN A 214 10.41 17.98 5.15
CA ASN A 214 11.18 17.52 4.00
C ASN A 214 10.87 16.04 3.67
N LEU A 215 10.80 15.19 4.69
CA LEU A 215 10.44 13.78 4.51
C LEU A 215 9.04 13.62 3.90
N PHE A 216 8.04 14.35 4.42
CA PHE A 216 6.68 14.27 3.91
C PHE A 216 6.56 14.83 2.49
N HIS A 217 7.25 15.93 2.17
CA HIS A 217 7.28 16.44 0.81
C HIS A 217 7.92 15.45 -0.17
N ARG A 218 9.03 14.83 0.25
CA ARG A 218 9.79 13.89 -0.57
C ARG A 218 9.00 12.60 -0.87
N PHE A 219 8.37 12.00 0.13
CA PHE A 219 7.68 10.71 0.01
C PHE A 219 6.19 10.81 -0.32
N LEU A 220 5.49 11.78 0.27
CA LEU A 220 4.03 11.87 0.19
C LEU A 220 3.54 13.09 -0.61
N HIS A 221 4.46 13.95 -1.07
CA HIS A 221 4.16 15.20 -1.77
C HIS A 221 3.18 16.11 -1.01
N THR A 222 3.23 16.08 0.32
CA THR A 222 2.37 16.86 1.23
C THR A 222 3.13 17.26 2.50
N THR A 223 2.45 17.87 3.46
CA THR A 223 3.01 18.15 4.80
C THR A 223 2.38 17.23 5.85
N PRO A 224 3.03 16.98 7.01
CA PRO A 224 2.43 16.21 8.09
C PRO A 224 1.08 16.76 8.56
N VAL A 225 0.94 18.10 8.60
CA VAL A 225 -0.31 18.76 8.99
C VAL A 225 -1.42 18.56 7.96
N ASN A 226 -1.10 18.71 6.67
CA ASN A 226 -2.08 18.45 5.61
C ASN A 226 -2.48 16.98 5.55
N TYR A 227 -1.53 16.07 5.78
CA TYR A 227 -1.79 14.64 5.89
C TYR A 227 -2.75 14.34 7.07
N LEU A 228 -2.50 14.91 8.25
CA LEU A 228 -3.40 14.81 9.41
C LEU A 228 -4.81 15.31 9.09
N ILE A 229 -4.93 16.47 8.42
CA ILE A 229 -6.23 17.02 8.00
C ILE A 229 -6.92 16.04 7.03
N GLY A 230 -6.21 15.52 6.05
CA GLY A 230 -6.72 14.53 5.11
C GLY A 230 -7.26 13.28 5.81
N TYR A 231 -6.48 12.72 6.73
CA TYR A 231 -6.86 11.55 7.52
C TYR A 231 -8.12 11.81 8.39
N ARG A 232 -8.19 12.98 9.04
CA ARG A 232 -9.39 13.40 9.80
C ARG A 232 -10.65 13.47 8.93
N LEU A 233 -10.51 14.02 7.72
CA LEU A 233 -11.62 14.11 6.76
C LEU A 233 -12.08 12.72 6.30
N GLN A 234 -11.16 11.81 6.09
CA GLN A 234 -11.46 10.41 5.74
C GLN A 234 -12.18 9.69 6.90
N ALA A 235 -11.70 9.85 8.14
CA ALA A 235 -12.38 9.33 9.33
C ALA A 235 -13.79 9.91 9.48
N ALA A 236 -13.96 11.22 9.25
CA ALA A 236 -15.26 11.87 9.26
C ALA A 236 -16.20 11.35 8.15
N SER A 237 -15.69 11.11 6.93
CA SER A 237 -16.45 10.52 5.82
C SER A 237 -16.96 9.13 6.20
N TRP A 238 -16.13 8.31 6.80
CA TRP A 238 -16.53 6.99 7.30
C TRP A 238 -17.64 7.09 8.35
N LEU A 239 -17.49 7.99 9.33
CA LEU A 239 -18.52 8.22 10.37
C LEU A 239 -19.85 8.71 9.78
N LEU A 240 -19.80 9.59 8.78
CA LEU A 240 -21.01 10.08 8.09
C LEU A 240 -21.74 8.97 7.34
N LYS A 241 -20.99 8.04 6.69
CA LYS A 241 -21.56 6.92 5.92
C LYS A 241 -22.11 5.81 6.84
N ASN A 242 -21.52 5.61 8.03
CA ASN A 242 -21.77 4.43 8.86
C ASN A 242 -22.48 4.72 10.19
N THR A 243 -22.82 6.00 10.49
CA THR A 243 -23.48 6.37 11.74
C THR A 243 -24.54 7.44 11.54
N ASN A 244 -25.48 7.55 12.49
CA ASN A 244 -26.50 8.61 12.54
C ASN A 244 -26.08 9.79 13.43
N LYS A 245 -24.78 9.99 13.69
CA LYS A 245 -24.27 11.06 14.53
C LYS A 245 -24.46 12.43 13.88
N LYS A 246 -24.70 13.45 14.69
CA LYS A 246 -24.79 14.83 14.22
C LYS A 246 -23.42 15.28 13.65
N VAL A 247 -23.45 16.10 12.58
CA VAL A 247 -22.24 16.64 11.94
C VAL A 247 -21.28 17.29 12.95
N LYS A 248 -21.81 18.01 13.93
CA LYS A 248 -21.02 18.61 15.02
C LYS A 248 -20.24 17.55 15.82
N THR A 249 -20.90 16.45 16.18
CA THR A 249 -20.27 15.35 16.93
C THR A 249 -19.18 14.69 16.10
N ILE A 250 -19.46 14.41 14.81
CA ILE A 250 -18.49 13.82 13.89
C ILE A 250 -17.26 14.69 13.73
N ALA A 251 -17.45 16.03 13.58
CA ALA A 251 -16.33 16.96 13.50
C ALA A 251 -15.40 16.84 14.71
N TYR A 252 -15.95 16.85 15.93
CA TYR A 252 -15.16 16.73 17.16
C TYR A 252 -14.48 15.37 17.30
N GLU A 253 -15.20 14.26 17.05
CA GLU A 253 -14.63 12.91 17.11
C GLU A 253 -13.51 12.69 16.08
N SER A 254 -13.58 13.40 14.95
CA SER A 254 -12.54 13.39 13.93
C SER A 254 -11.40 14.40 14.19
N GLY A 255 -11.38 15.03 15.35
CA GLY A 255 -10.30 15.94 15.80
C GLY A 255 -10.40 17.38 15.28
N PHE A 256 -11.57 17.81 14.78
CA PHE A 256 -11.80 19.22 14.44
C PHE A 256 -12.43 19.96 15.60
N HIS A 257 -11.78 21.00 16.08
CA HIS A 257 -12.29 21.85 17.19
C HIS A 257 -13.21 23.00 16.70
N ASN A 258 -13.34 23.19 15.39
CA ASN A 258 -14.21 24.19 14.78
C ASN A 258 -15.01 23.55 13.66
N VAL A 259 -16.34 23.54 13.83
CA VAL A 259 -17.29 22.89 12.90
C VAL A 259 -17.35 23.59 11.56
N ASP A 260 -17.28 24.93 11.53
CA ASP A 260 -17.34 25.69 10.27
C ASP A 260 -16.07 25.45 9.45
N TYR A 261 -14.90 25.38 10.11
CA TYR A 261 -13.64 25.00 9.47
C TYR A 261 -13.72 23.58 8.89
N PHE A 262 -14.23 22.62 9.68
CA PHE A 262 -14.49 21.25 9.21
C PHE A 262 -15.39 21.23 7.97
N CYS A 263 -16.56 21.86 8.04
CA CYS A 263 -17.51 21.87 6.93
C CYS A 263 -16.90 22.46 5.64
N ARG A 264 -16.15 23.56 5.76
CA ARG A 264 -15.46 24.18 4.64
C ARG A 264 -14.42 23.25 4.00
N LEU A 265 -13.59 22.58 4.81
CA LEU A 265 -12.58 21.66 4.32
C LEU A 265 -13.22 20.39 3.73
N PHE A 266 -14.25 19.87 4.37
CA PHE A 266 -14.96 18.69 3.92
C PHE A 266 -15.63 18.94 2.56
N LYS A 267 -16.37 20.04 2.42
CA LYS A 267 -16.97 20.44 1.15
C LYS A 267 -15.92 20.64 0.05
N LYS A 268 -14.80 21.31 0.38
CA LYS A 268 -13.71 21.52 -0.58
C LYS A 268 -13.11 20.18 -1.04
N ARG A 269 -12.93 19.22 -0.13
CA ARG A 269 -12.31 17.93 -0.45
C ARG A 269 -13.24 17.03 -1.25
N TYR A 270 -14.54 17.00 -0.92
CA TYR A 270 -15.52 16.10 -1.52
C TYR A 270 -16.37 16.79 -2.62
N HIS A 271 -16.05 18.03 -2.99
CA HIS A 271 -16.73 18.79 -4.05
C HIS A 271 -18.23 18.96 -3.81
N LEU A 272 -18.65 19.22 -2.56
CA LEU A 272 -20.04 19.39 -2.10
C LEU A 272 -20.41 20.87 -1.94
#